data_fd80256b1a6d70a7f1c3ac0b97bf9786
#
_entry.id   fd80256b1a6d70a7f1c3ac0b97bf9786
#
_cell.length_a   1.000
_cell.length_b   1.000
_cell.length_c   1.000
_cell.angle_alpha   90.00
_cell.angle_beta   90.00
_cell.angle_gamma   90.00
#
_symmetry.space_group_name_H-M   'P 1'
#
loop_
_entity.id
_entity.type
_entity.pdbx_description
1 polymer ?
#
loop_
_entity_poly.entity_id
_entity_poly.type
_entity_poly.pdbx_seq_one_letter_code
_entity_poly.pdbx_strand_id
1 'polypeptide(L)'
;LFRRGIADRLDFAYSGPQSKALYQLAAANQVKIGAIHTYLELYGRYFVDLYPQVAILVAEACDDAGNIYTGGNTEDSPVIAEAARFKMGVVIVQVRQKQAQLPRVDIPASWVDFIVVTEEDYHLQPLFTRNPGKITNQQILMAMMALKGIYQPYGVQALNHGLGYATAAIELLLPTYGAELGLKGQVATRWVLNPHPTLIPAIEAGFVEHIYAFGGEPGMEDYIRARPDIFAVGPDGSMRSNRCCAHIAGLYAIDLFIGATLQMDRFGNSSTAIQGMIAGFGGAPNLGGTPPGRRHNTAATAAAGGTREQVFRGRKLVVQMTPTRSEKKNIPVFVEELDAHQLHRDGIFPEPPVMIAGDQVTHIVTELGIAYLDRCPDSETRQQAVAAVAGDTPVGTTSTAAARDTLRSAGIIRTVADLGIDPASATPDRLPAHSLEDLVTASGGLYRIPAGCKG
;
A
#
# COMPACT_ATOMS: atom_id res chain seq x y z
N LEU A 1 -9.88 -22.42 12.56
CA LEU A 1 -8.90 -22.63 13.63
C LEU A 1 -9.39 -21.99 14.93
N PHE A 2 -9.53 -20.66 15.00
CA PHE A 2 -9.87 -19.91 16.22
C PHE A 2 -11.24 -20.31 16.81
N ARG A 3 -12.32 -20.33 15.99
CA ARG A 3 -13.67 -20.75 16.45
C ARG A 3 -13.74 -22.15 17.03
N ARG A 4 -12.78 -23.01 16.70
CA ARG A 4 -12.67 -24.38 17.18
C ARG A 4 -11.69 -24.54 18.35
N GLY A 5 -11.08 -23.44 18.80
CA GLY A 5 -10.09 -23.44 19.87
C GLY A 5 -8.79 -24.18 19.54
N ILE A 6 -8.49 -24.38 18.24
CA ILE A 6 -7.24 -25.02 17.80
C ILE A 6 -6.06 -24.04 17.89
N ALA A 7 -6.33 -22.76 17.67
CA ALA A 7 -5.37 -21.67 17.85
C ALA A 7 -6.04 -20.56 18.66
N ASP A 8 -5.29 -19.95 19.56
CA ASP A 8 -5.76 -18.94 20.52
C ASP A 8 -4.98 -17.62 20.42
N ARG A 9 -3.92 -17.57 19.59
CA ARG A 9 -3.11 -16.37 19.36
C ARG A 9 -2.91 -16.11 17.86
N LEU A 10 -2.81 -14.83 17.49
CA LEU A 10 -2.56 -14.39 16.15
C LEU A 10 -1.57 -13.21 16.13
N ASP A 11 -0.52 -13.35 15.35
CA ASP A 11 0.36 -12.26 14.89
C ASP A 11 0.21 -12.19 13.36
N PHE A 12 0.04 -11.00 12.78
CA PHE A 12 -0.28 -10.88 11.35
C PHE A 12 0.13 -9.52 10.78
N ALA A 13 0.26 -9.44 9.44
CA ALA A 13 0.48 -8.19 8.72
C ALA A 13 -0.76 -7.75 7.94
N TYR A 14 -1.59 -8.70 7.49
CA TYR A 14 -2.78 -8.44 6.67
C TYR A 14 -3.94 -9.35 7.07
N SER A 15 -5.14 -8.79 7.22
CA SER A 15 -6.33 -9.54 7.63
C SER A 15 -7.44 -9.64 6.57
N GLY A 16 -7.40 -8.81 5.53
CA GLY A 16 -8.35 -8.87 4.41
C GLY A 16 -9.83 -8.90 4.82
N PRO A 17 -10.65 -9.73 4.14
CA PRO A 17 -12.09 -9.84 4.41
C PRO A 17 -12.44 -10.34 5.82
N GLN A 18 -11.51 -10.98 6.50
CA GLN A 18 -11.73 -11.54 7.85
C GLN A 18 -11.64 -10.48 8.96
N SER A 19 -11.31 -9.24 8.66
CA SER A 19 -11.06 -8.16 9.64
C SER A 19 -12.18 -7.96 10.66
N LYS A 20 -13.47 -8.09 10.25
CA LYS A 20 -14.61 -8.01 11.17
C LYS A 20 -14.74 -9.24 12.06
N ALA A 21 -14.57 -10.43 11.49
CA ALA A 21 -14.62 -11.68 12.23
C ALA A 21 -13.48 -11.75 13.24
N LEU A 22 -12.30 -11.27 12.89
CA LEU A 22 -11.15 -11.18 13.79
C LEU A 22 -11.43 -10.26 14.97
N TYR A 23 -12.02 -9.08 14.73
CA TYR A 23 -12.46 -8.20 15.83
C TYR A 23 -13.41 -8.91 16.78
N GLN A 24 -14.45 -9.61 16.25
CA GLN A 24 -15.43 -10.32 17.06
C GLN A 24 -14.79 -11.41 17.93
N LEU A 25 -13.86 -12.19 17.37
CA LEU A 25 -13.14 -13.22 18.09
C LEU A 25 -12.25 -12.63 19.20
N ALA A 26 -11.55 -11.54 18.91
CA ALA A 26 -10.69 -10.86 19.88
C ALA A 26 -11.52 -10.22 21.01
N ALA A 27 -12.60 -9.51 20.69
CA ALA A 27 -13.51 -8.92 21.67
C ALA A 27 -14.21 -9.97 22.57
N ALA A 28 -14.42 -11.19 22.04
CA ALA A 28 -14.96 -12.33 22.81
C ALA A 28 -13.86 -13.11 23.57
N ASN A 29 -12.63 -12.65 23.61
CA ASN A 29 -11.47 -13.35 24.20
C ASN A 29 -11.24 -14.78 23.64
N GLN A 30 -11.67 -15.04 22.40
CA GLN A 30 -11.45 -16.32 21.72
C GLN A 30 -10.12 -16.36 20.96
N VAL A 31 -9.52 -15.20 20.72
CA VAL A 31 -8.19 -15.05 20.14
C VAL A 31 -7.46 -13.89 20.80
N LYS A 32 -6.20 -14.08 21.11
CA LYS A 32 -5.30 -13.03 21.58
C LYS A 32 -4.53 -12.48 20.36
N ILE A 33 -4.54 -11.18 20.21
CA ILE A 33 -3.71 -10.52 19.18
C ILE A 33 -2.35 -10.22 19.78
N GLY A 34 -1.29 -10.72 19.15
CA GLY A 34 0.09 -10.38 19.52
C GLY A 34 0.45 -8.99 19.00
N ALA A 35 0.46 -8.82 17.68
CA ALA A 35 0.69 -7.54 17.02
C ALA A 35 0.16 -7.55 15.59
N ILE A 36 -0.06 -6.34 15.03
CA ILE A 36 -0.11 -6.12 13.59
C ILE A 36 1.30 -5.67 13.18
N HIS A 37 1.99 -6.51 12.41
CA HIS A 37 3.35 -6.25 11.95
C HIS A 37 3.35 -5.55 10.60
N THR A 38 4.43 -4.84 10.29
CA THR A 38 4.77 -4.60 8.88
C THR A 38 5.31 -5.90 8.26
N TYR A 39 5.20 -6.05 6.96
CA TYR A 39 5.73 -7.26 6.28
C TYR A 39 7.22 -7.46 6.57
N LEU A 40 8.03 -6.41 6.49
CA LEU A 40 9.48 -6.53 6.69
C LEU A 40 9.84 -6.97 8.11
N GLU A 41 9.15 -6.43 9.11
CA GLU A 41 9.31 -6.85 10.50
C GLU A 41 8.92 -8.32 10.68
N LEU A 42 7.75 -8.72 10.15
CA LEU A 42 7.25 -10.07 10.28
C LEU A 42 8.22 -11.09 9.65
N TYR A 43 8.77 -10.79 8.46
CA TYR A 43 9.77 -11.66 7.83
C TYR A 43 11.03 -11.79 8.68
N GLY A 44 11.51 -10.69 9.25
CA GLY A 44 12.66 -10.73 10.17
C GLY A 44 12.37 -11.60 11.40
N ARG A 45 11.20 -11.44 12.01
CA ARG A 45 10.79 -12.16 13.20
C ARG A 45 10.56 -13.65 12.96
N TYR A 46 10.23 -14.09 11.74
CA TYR A 46 10.16 -15.51 11.41
C TYR A 46 11.49 -16.24 11.62
N PHE A 47 12.62 -15.55 11.55
CA PHE A 47 13.94 -16.14 11.78
C PHE A 47 14.47 -15.95 13.21
N VAL A 48 13.85 -15.05 14.01
CA VAL A 48 14.33 -14.69 15.35
C VAL A 48 13.47 -15.32 16.45
N ASP A 49 12.17 -15.03 16.49
CA ASP A 49 11.30 -15.39 17.61
C ASP A 49 9.91 -15.91 17.22
N LEU A 50 9.40 -15.59 16.03
CA LEU A 50 8.13 -16.09 15.50
C LEU A 50 8.32 -17.21 14.46
N TYR A 51 9.39 -17.97 14.57
CA TYR A 51 9.69 -19.02 13.58
C TYR A 51 8.56 -20.06 13.50
N PRO A 52 8.07 -20.37 12.28
CA PRO A 52 6.99 -21.32 12.09
C PRO A 52 7.47 -22.75 12.40
N GLN A 53 6.84 -23.44 13.33
CA GLN A 53 7.07 -24.87 13.54
C GLN A 53 6.33 -25.70 12.48
N VAL A 54 5.22 -25.19 11.96
CA VAL A 54 4.46 -25.78 10.85
C VAL A 54 4.09 -24.63 9.89
N ALA A 55 4.56 -24.73 8.65
CA ALA A 55 4.13 -23.87 7.57
C ALA A 55 3.09 -24.59 6.73
N ILE A 56 1.90 -23.98 6.57
CA ILE A 56 0.84 -24.47 5.68
C ILE A 56 0.71 -23.46 4.55
N LEU A 57 1.05 -23.88 3.35
CA LEU A 57 1.13 -23.02 2.18
C LEU A 57 0.18 -23.50 1.09
N VAL A 58 -0.23 -22.57 0.23
CA VAL A 58 -1.02 -22.85 -0.97
C VAL A 58 -0.19 -22.42 -2.18
N ALA A 59 -0.13 -23.29 -3.19
CA ALA A 59 0.63 -23.07 -4.41
C ALA A 59 -0.10 -23.58 -5.65
N GLU A 60 0.35 -23.18 -6.83
CA GLU A 60 -0.28 -23.54 -8.09
C GLU A 60 0.00 -24.97 -8.51
N ALA A 61 1.29 -25.38 -8.48
CA ALA A 61 1.72 -26.68 -8.94
C ALA A 61 2.96 -27.23 -8.22
N CYS A 62 3.14 -28.55 -8.30
CA CYS A 62 4.40 -29.20 -7.99
C CYS A 62 4.87 -30.06 -9.19
N ASP A 63 6.18 -30.36 -9.24
CA ASP A 63 6.73 -31.35 -10.17
C ASP A 63 6.86 -32.75 -9.54
N ASP A 64 7.40 -33.70 -10.33
CA ASP A 64 7.64 -35.06 -9.86
C ASP A 64 8.71 -35.15 -8.77
N ALA A 65 9.62 -34.20 -8.71
CA ALA A 65 10.67 -34.11 -7.69
C ALA A 65 10.16 -33.48 -6.39
N GLY A 66 8.96 -32.87 -6.39
CA GLY A 66 8.38 -32.15 -5.23
C GLY A 66 8.76 -30.68 -5.15
N ASN A 67 9.35 -30.11 -6.19
CA ASN A 67 9.54 -28.65 -6.26
C ASN A 67 8.20 -27.96 -6.43
N ILE A 68 8.09 -26.73 -5.94
CA ILE A 68 6.81 -25.97 -5.91
C ILE A 68 6.91 -24.74 -6.78
N TYR A 69 5.86 -24.50 -7.54
CA TYR A 69 5.55 -23.27 -8.25
C TYR A 69 4.35 -22.59 -7.59
N THR A 70 4.57 -21.40 -7.05
CA THR A 70 3.52 -20.67 -6.30
C THR A 70 2.56 -19.88 -7.20
N GLY A 71 2.83 -19.79 -8.52
CA GLY A 71 1.98 -19.06 -9.45
C GLY A 71 2.16 -17.54 -9.38
N GLY A 72 1.08 -16.81 -9.64
CA GLY A 72 1.06 -15.35 -9.57
C GLY A 72 1.06 -14.79 -8.15
N ASN A 73 0.80 -15.62 -7.13
CA ASN A 73 0.79 -15.22 -5.73
C ASN A 73 2.02 -15.80 -5.01
N THR A 74 3.10 -15.09 -5.03
CA THR A 74 4.39 -15.63 -4.59
C THR A 74 4.94 -15.02 -3.32
N GLU A 75 4.40 -13.92 -2.88
CA GLU A 75 5.11 -12.96 -2.04
C GLU A 75 5.66 -13.53 -0.74
N ASP A 76 4.83 -14.23 0.02
CA ASP A 76 5.17 -14.64 1.39
C ASP A 76 5.57 -16.12 1.47
N SER A 77 5.04 -16.95 0.59
CA SER A 77 5.16 -18.41 0.69
C SER A 77 6.61 -18.91 0.73
N PRO A 78 7.53 -18.44 -0.13
CA PRO A 78 8.93 -18.88 -0.07
C PRO A 78 9.61 -18.49 1.25
N VAL A 79 9.38 -17.28 1.75
CA VAL A 79 9.99 -16.80 3.01
C VAL A 79 9.48 -17.61 4.22
N ILE A 80 8.18 -17.95 4.23
CA ILE A 80 7.59 -18.76 5.30
C ILE A 80 8.13 -20.19 5.26
N ALA A 81 8.25 -20.78 4.07
CA ALA A 81 8.84 -22.11 3.91
C ALA A 81 10.30 -22.15 4.38
N GLU A 82 11.10 -21.17 3.97
CA GLU A 82 12.51 -21.05 4.37
C GLU A 82 12.64 -20.89 5.88
N ALA A 83 11.86 -20.01 6.48
CA ALA A 83 11.88 -19.78 7.92
C ALA A 83 11.50 -21.04 8.72
N ALA A 84 10.50 -21.79 8.28
CA ALA A 84 10.14 -23.06 8.89
C ALA A 84 11.31 -24.08 8.81
N ARG A 85 11.89 -24.25 7.63
CA ARG A 85 13.02 -25.17 7.45
C ARG A 85 14.28 -24.75 8.21
N PHE A 86 14.54 -23.47 8.31
CA PHE A 86 15.67 -22.93 9.07
C PHE A 86 15.67 -23.40 10.53
N LYS A 87 14.49 -23.62 11.12
CA LYS A 87 14.30 -24.10 12.50
C LYS A 87 13.80 -25.54 12.57
N MET A 88 14.00 -26.36 11.54
CA MET A 88 13.60 -27.76 11.50
C MET A 88 12.08 -27.97 11.62
N GLY A 89 11.27 -26.99 11.25
CA GLY A 89 9.83 -27.08 11.19
C GLY A 89 9.35 -27.89 9.99
N VAL A 90 8.03 -28.17 9.98
CA VAL A 90 7.33 -28.95 8.95
C VAL A 90 6.71 -28.00 7.92
N VAL A 91 6.94 -28.28 6.64
CA VAL A 91 6.35 -27.53 5.51
C VAL A 91 5.35 -28.39 4.76
N ILE A 92 4.08 -27.98 4.78
CA ILE A 92 2.96 -28.62 4.10
C ILE A 92 2.50 -27.70 2.99
N VAL A 93 2.47 -28.18 1.74
CA VAL A 93 2.04 -27.38 0.59
C VAL A 93 0.82 -28.03 -0.07
N GLN A 94 -0.28 -27.29 -0.13
CA GLN A 94 -1.43 -27.64 -0.94
C GLN A 94 -1.21 -27.10 -2.34
N VAL A 95 -1.33 -27.95 -3.36
CA VAL A 95 -1.20 -27.57 -4.78
C VAL A 95 -2.47 -27.97 -5.55
N ARG A 96 -2.74 -27.23 -6.64
CA ARG A 96 -3.87 -27.53 -7.54
C ARG A 96 -3.57 -28.72 -8.45
N GLN A 97 -2.33 -28.85 -8.89
CA GLN A 97 -1.95 -29.86 -9.89
C GLN A 97 -0.50 -30.30 -9.77
N LYS A 98 -0.23 -31.44 -10.34
CA LYS A 98 1.11 -31.94 -10.57
C LYS A 98 1.47 -31.81 -12.05
N GLN A 99 2.66 -31.30 -12.35
CA GLN A 99 3.15 -31.07 -13.70
C GLN A 99 4.53 -31.72 -13.88
N ALA A 100 4.82 -32.23 -15.06
CA ALA A 100 6.13 -32.81 -15.34
C ALA A 100 7.25 -31.75 -15.34
N GLN A 101 6.94 -30.51 -15.69
CA GLN A 101 7.86 -29.40 -15.71
C GLN A 101 7.16 -28.13 -15.20
N LEU A 102 7.80 -27.47 -14.22
CA LEU A 102 7.34 -26.18 -13.70
C LEU A 102 7.89 -25.02 -14.53
N PRO A 103 7.16 -23.90 -14.61
CA PRO A 103 7.67 -22.66 -15.21
C PRO A 103 8.95 -22.16 -14.50
N ARG A 104 9.01 -22.32 -13.18
CA ARG A 104 10.14 -22.04 -12.31
C ARG A 104 9.98 -22.78 -10.98
N VAL A 105 11.04 -22.84 -10.19
CA VAL A 105 10.99 -23.35 -8.82
C VAL A 105 11.01 -22.16 -7.84
N ASP A 106 9.92 -21.97 -7.12
CA ASP A 106 9.82 -20.94 -6.08
C ASP A 106 10.20 -21.49 -4.71
N ILE A 107 9.85 -22.77 -4.41
CA ILE A 107 10.20 -23.46 -3.18
C ILE A 107 10.82 -24.80 -3.58
N PRO A 108 12.10 -25.07 -3.23
CA PRO A 108 12.75 -26.32 -3.59
C PRO A 108 12.15 -27.51 -2.82
N ALA A 109 12.13 -28.69 -3.43
CA ALA A 109 11.64 -29.92 -2.84
C ALA A 109 12.28 -30.24 -1.47
N SER A 110 13.55 -29.87 -1.27
CA SER A 110 14.28 -30.08 -0.02
C SER A 110 13.70 -29.29 1.18
N TRP A 111 12.83 -28.33 0.93
CA TRP A 111 12.16 -27.55 1.99
C TRP A 111 10.75 -28.06 2.29
N VAL A 112 10.21 -29.01 1.50
CA VAL A 112 8.83 -29.47 1.59
C VAL A 112 8.78 -30.86 2.18
N ASP A 113 7.95 -31.07 3.23
CA ASP A 113 7.77 -32.35 3.85
C ASP A 113 6.51 -33.07 3.31
N PHE A 114 5.44 -32.32 3.03
CA PHE A 114 4.20 -32.90 2.53
C PHE A 114 3.60 -32.04 1.42
N ILE A 115 3.14 -32.72 0.36
CA ILE A 115 2.40 -32.12 -0.74
C ILE A 115 1.00 -32.72 -0.76
N VAL A 116 0.00 -31.87 -0.78
CA VAL A 116 -1.41 -32.26 -0.90
C VAL A 116 -1.93 -31.73 -2.23
N VAL A 117 -2.21 -32.62 -3.17
CA VAL A 117 -2.87 -32.26 -4.42
C VAL A 117 -4.39 -32.24 -4.16
N THR A 118 -5.06 -31.16 -4.52
CA THR A 118 -6.49 -30.98 -4.29
C THR A 118 -7.17 -30.49 -5.57
N GLU A 119 -8.35 -31.03 -5.84
CA GLU A 119 -9.23 -30.56 -6.90
C GLU A 119 -10.09 -29.36 -6.46
N GLU A 120 -10.08 -29.05 -5.14
CA GLU A 120 -10.83 -27.91 -4.64
C GLU A 120 -10.23 -26.62 -5.16
N ASP A 121 -11.06 -25.81 -5.82
CA ASP A 121 -10.69 -24.49 -6.27
C ASP A 121 -10.46 -23.55 -5.08
N TYR A 122 -9.29 -22.96 -5.04
CA TYR A 122 -9.06 -21.76 -4.23
C TYR A 122 -8.95 -20.55 -5.15
N HIS A 123 -9.54 -19.46 -4.74
CA HIS A 123 -9.48 -18.23 -5.50
C HIS A 123 -8.46 -17.28 -4.90
N LEU A 124 -7.46 -16.91 -5.68
CA LEU A 124 -6.59 -15.80 -5.33
C LEU A 124 -7.42 -14.52 -5.33
N GLN A 125 -7.38 -13.78 -4.23
CA GLN A 125 -8.07 -12.51 -4.15
C GLN A 125 -7.27 -11.44 -4.91
N PRO A 126 -7.86 -10.77 -5.91
CA PRO A 126 -7.21 -9.67 -6.62
C PRO A 126 -7.16 -8.44 -5.70
N LEU A 127 -6.03 -8.23 -5.02
CA LEU A 127 -5.88 -7.19 -4.01
C LEU A 127 -5.68 -5.81 -4.62
N PHE A 128 -4.99 -5.74 -5.77
CA PHE A 128 -4.55 -4.49 -6.39
C PHE A 128 -5.44 -4.06 -7.57
N THR A 129 -6.29 -4.94 -8.05
CA THR A 129 -7.26 -4.63 -9.11
C THR A 129 -8.31 -3.64 -8.62
N ARG A 130 -8.42 -2.50 -9.29
CA ARG A 130 -9.46 -1.48 -9.05
C ARG A 130 -10.19 -1.22 -10.34
N ASN A 131 -11.53 -1.24 -10.29
CA ASN A 131 -12.35 -0.89 -11.44
C ASN A 131 -12.36 0.64 -11.60
N PRO A 132 -11.84 1.19 -12.72
CA PRO A 132 -11.80 2.63 -12.95
C PRO A 132 -13.17 3.30 -12.86
N GLY A 133 -14.24 2.62 -13.26
CA GLY A 133 -15.62 3.12 -13.20
C GLY A 133 -16.16 3.36 -11.78
N LYS A 134 -15.42 2.96 -10.75
CA LYS A 134 -15.76 3.21 -9.35
C LYS A 134 -14.97 4.39 -8.74
N ILE A 135 -14.12 5.04 -9.52
CA ILE A 135 -13.36 6.21 -9.07
C ILE A 135 -14.30 7.44 -9.06
N THR A 136 -14.36 8.12 -7.92
CA THR A 136 -15.24 9.28 -7.73
C THR A 136 -14.55 10.58 -8.14
N ASN A 137 -15.34 11.62 -8.44
CA ASN A 137 -14.81 12.96 -8.75
C ASN A 137 -13.94 13.50 -7.60
N GLN A 138 -14.27 13.19 -6.35
CA GLN A 138 -13.50 13.58 -5.17
C GLN A 138 -12.11 12.93 -5.20
N GLN A 139 -12.02 11.63 -5.56
CA GLN A 139 -10.76 10.92 -5.66
C GLN A 139 -9.91 11.45 -6.84
N ILE A 140 -10.55 11.81 -7.96
CA ILE A 140 -9.88 12.46 -9.10
C ILE A 140 -9.32 13.82 -8.66
N LEU A 141 -10.11 14.63 -7.93
CA LEU A 141 -9.66 15.92 -7.42
C LEU A 141 -8.44 15.80 -6.51
N MET A 142 -8.49 14.88 -5.55
CA MET A 142 -7.36 14.62 -4.65
C MET A 142 -6.11 14.15 -5.44
N ALA A 143 -6.30 13.32 -6.45
CA ALA A 143 -5.21 12.85 -7.32
C ALA A 143 -4.60 13.99 -8.15
N MET A 144 -5.41 14.89 -8.71
CA MET A 144 -4.92 16.10 -9.39
C MET A 144 -4.11 16.99 -8.45
N MET A 145 -4.58 17.18 -7.21
CA MET A 145 -3.84 17.92 -6.20
C MET A 145 -2.51 17.26 -5.85
N ALA A 146 -2.48 15.94 -5.67
CA ALA A 146 -1.24 15.21 -5.39
C ALA A 146 -0.21 15.38 -6.53
N LEU A 147 -0.63 15.23 -7.79
CA LEU A 147 0.25 15.43 -8.95
C LEU A 147 0.81 16.86 -9.02
N LYS A 148 -0.04 17.87 -8.90
CA LYS A 148 0.36 19.29 -9.05
C LYS A 148 1.04 19.86 -7.80
N GLY A 149 0.58 19.43 -6.60
CA GLY A 149 1.04 20.00 -5.32
C GLY A 149 2.19 19.24 -4.67
N ILE A 150 2.42 17.97 -5.06
CA ILE A 150 3.46 17.14 -4.45
C ILE A 150 4.39 16.56 -5.53
N TYR A 151 3.88 15.77 -6.50
CA TYR A 151 4.75 15.09 -7.47
C TYR A 151 5.58 16.08 -8.28
N GLN A 152 4.94 17.09 -8.83
CA GLN A 152 5.59 18.12 -9.65
C GLN A 152 6.64 18.92 -8.86
N PRO A 153 6.30 19.61 -7.74
CA PRO A 153 7.25 20.50 -7.08
C PRO A 153 8.40 19.77 -6.37
N TYR A 154 8.21 18.51 -5.98
CA TYR A 154 9.28 17.72 -5.38
C TYR A 154 10.06 16.86 -6.39
N GLY A 155 9.61 16.75 -7.65
CA GLY A 155 10.25 15.92 -8.66
C GLY A 155 10.31 14.45 -8.27
N VAL A 156 9.18 13.90 -7.80
CA VAL A 156 9.08 12.53 -7.28
C VAL A 156 9.29 11.51 -8.39
N GLN A 157 10.39 10.77 -8.39
CA GLN A 157 10.71 9.77 -9.42
C GLN A 157 10.46 8.34 -8.97
N ALA A 158 10.92 7.96 -7.77
CA ALA A 158 10.80 6.61 -7.23
C ALA A 158 9.74 6.56 -6.13
N LEU A 159 8.74 5.69 -6.26
CA LEU A 159 7.59 5.74 -5.35
C LEU A 159 6.87 4.40 -5.15
N ASN A 160 6.00 4.40 -4.13
CA ASN A 160 5.02 3.34 -3.88
C ASN A 160 3.63 3.95 -3.68
N HIS A 161 2.62 3.30 -4.23
CA HIS A 161 1.22 3.56 -3.93
C HIS A 161 0.65 2.48 -3.00
N GLY A 162 0.01 2.92 -1.94
CA GLY A 162 -0.87 2.08 -1.14
C GLY A 162 -2.15 1.74 -1.89
N LEU A 163 -2.88 0.73 -1.39
CA LEU A 163 -4.15 0.28 -1.95
C LEU A 163 -5.23 1.35 -1.82
N GLY A 164 -5.91 1.68 -2.93
CA GLY A 164 -7.05 2.57 -2.88
C GLY A 164 -7.49 3.08 -4.24
N TYR A 165 -8.73 3.59 -4.33
CA TYR A 165 -9.23 4.23 -5.54
C TYR A 165 -8.60 5.60 -5.78
N ALA A 166 -8.23 6.32 -4.72
CA ALA A 166 -7.57 7.62 -4.85
C ALA A 166 -6.15 7.48 -5.44
N THR A 167 -5.38 6.47 -5.03
CA THR A 167 -4.07 6.18 -5.62
C THR A 167 -4.20 5.65 -7.05
N ALA A 168 -5.20 4.80 -7.32
CA ALA A 168 -5.52 4.37 -8.69
C ALA A 168 -5.87 5.56 -9.61
N ALA A 169 -6.56 6.58 -9.09
CA ALA A 169 -6.83 7.80 -9.83
C ALA A 169 -5.53 8.55 -10.20
N ILE A 170 -4.52 8.61 -9.32
CA ILE A 170 -3.21 9.18 -9.67
C ILE A 170 -2.58 8.42 -10.84
N GLU A 171 -2.58 7.09 -10.77
CA GLU A 171 -2.02 6.21 -11.80
C GLU A 171 -2.65 6.47 -13.17
N LEU A 172 -3.97 6.54 -13.20
CA LEU A 172 -4.73 6.80 -14.43
C LEU A 172 -4.60 8.26 -14.93
N LEU A 173 -4.37 9.22 -14.04
CA LEU A 173 -4.19 10.63 -14.43
C LEU A 173 -2.79 10.94 -14.96
N LEU A 174 -1.80 10.07 -14.79
CA LEU A 174 -0.45 10.31 -15.31
C LEU A 174 -0.45 10.55 -16.81
N PRO A 175 -1.07 9.70 -17.67
CA PRO A 175 -1.03 9.90 -19.14
C PRO A 175 -1.91 11.04 -19.65
N THR A 176 -2.77 11.61 -18.84
CA THR A 176 -3.68 12.70 -19.20
C THR A 176 -3.28 13.99 -18.49
N TYR A 177 -3.78 14.22 -17.28
CA TYR A 177 -3.46 15.44 -16.52
C TYR A 177 -1.98 15.58 -16.19
N GLY A 178 -1.28 14.47 -15.93
CA GLY A 178 0.19 14.50 -15.77
C GLY A 178 0.91 14.94 -17.04
N ALA A 179 0.44 14.53 -18.21
CA ALA A 179 0.98 14.99 -19.49
C ALA A 179 0.70 16.48 -19.73
N GLU A 180 -0.52 16.97 -19.40
CA GLU A 180 -0.84 18.41 -19.44
C GLU A 180 0.10 19.25 -18.56
N LEU A 181 0.52 18.72 -17.41
CA LEU A 181 1.49 19.33 -16.51
C LEU A 181 2.95 19.18 -16.94
N GLY A 182 3.22 18.49 -18.05
CA GLY A 182 4.58 18.24 -18.55
C GLY A 182 5.39 17.25 -17.70
N LEU A 183 4.74 16.33 -17.00
CA LEU A 183 5.38 15.46 -16.01
C LEU A 183 6.02 14.19 -16.59
N LYS A 184 5.77 13.86 -17.87
CA LYS A 184 6.34 12.67 -18.52
C LYS A 184 7.87 12.71 -18.48
N GLY A 185 8.50 11.64 -18.00
CA GLY A 185 9.94 11.55 -17.81
C GLY A 185 10.52 12.39 -16.67
N GLN A 186 9.66 13.15 -15.95
CA GLN A 186 10.09 14.00 -14.82
C GLN A 186 9.70 13.37 -13.47
N VAL A 187 8.55 12.71 -13.41
CA VAL A 187 8.03 12.11 -12.17
C VAL A 187 7.51 10.69 -12.45
N ALA A 188 7.36 9.90 -11.39
CA ALA A 188 6.73 8.60 -11.40
C ALA A 188 7.33 7.59 -12.40
N THR A 189 8.64 7.68 -12.62
CA THR A 189 9.34 6.82 -13.60
C THR A 189 9.70 5.46 -13.03
N ARG A 190 9.88 5.32 -11.70
CA ARG A 190 10.30 4.09 -11.03
C ARG A 190 9.36 3.74 -9.89
N TRP A 191 8.96 2.49 -9.85
CA TRP A 191 7.95 2.03 -8.91
C TRP A 191 8.42 0.82 -8.11
N VAL A 192 8.06 0.80 -6.84
CA VAL A 192 8.25 -0.35 -5.95
C VAL A 192 6.89 -0.72 -5.39
N LEU A 193 6.17 -1.64 -6.04
CA LEU A 193 4.81 -2.06 -5.68
C LEU A 193 4.42 -3.36 -6.41
N ASN A 194 3.28 -3.95 -6.02
CA ASN A 194 2.66 -4.97 -6.86
C ASN A 194 2.21 -4.36 -8.20
N PRO A 195 2.16 -5.14 -9.29
CA PRO A 195 1.79 -4.65 -10.61
C PRO A 195 0.29 -4.28 -10.67
N HIS A 196 -0.04 -3.03 -10.37
CA HIS A 196 -1.42 -2.53 -10.41
C HIS A 196 -1.94 -2.47 -11.86
N PRO A 197 -3.08 -3.06 -12.19
CA PRO A 197 -3.66 -2.96 -13.54
C PRO A 197 -3.94 -1.51 -13.96
N THR A 198 -4.23 -0.61 -13.02
CA THR A 198 -4.47 0.83 -13.27
C THR A 198 -3.23 1.59 -13.73
N LEU A 199 -2.03 1.01 -13.62
CA LEU A 199 -0.80 1.55 -14.20
C LEU A 199 -0.64 1.25 -15.70
N ILE A 200 -1.38 0.28 -16.25
CA ILE A 200 -1.23 -0.12 -17.67
C ILE A 200 -1.29 1.10 -18.60
N PRO A 201 -2.28 2.02 -18.52
CA PRO A 201 -2.30 3.19 -19.40
C PRO A 201 -1.07 4.09 -19.27
N ALA A 202 -0.52 4.25 -18.06
CA ALA A 202 0.68 5.06 -17.82
C ALA A 202 1.94 4.37 -18.35
N ILE A 203 2.02 3.04 -18.25
CA ILE A 203 3.11 2.24 -18.84
C ILE A 203 3.10 2.37 -20.36
N GLU A 204 1.94 2.15 -21.00
CA GLU A 204 1.80 2.22 -22.46
C GLU A 204 2.03 3.65 -22.99
N ALA A 205 1.71 4.67 -22.19
CA ALA A 205 2.03 6.07 -22.51
C ALA A 205 3.51 6.44 -22.29
N GLY A 206 4.33 5.53 -21.73
CA GLY A 206 5.75 5.74 -21.48
C GLY A 206 6.06 6.67 -20.30
N PHE A 207 5.20 6.70 -19.28
CA PHE A 207 5.48 7.38 -18.01
C PHE A 207 6.35 6.54 -17.09
N VAL A 208 6.23 5.22 -17.16
CA VAL A 208 6.89 4.26 -16.28
C VAL A 208 8.09 3.67 -16.99
N GLU A 209 9.25 3.78 -16.38
CA GLU A 209 10.51 3.20 -16.88
C GLU A 209 10.79 1.84 -16.24
N HIS A 210 10.40 1.66 -14.97
CA HIS A 210 10.73 0.43 -14.25
C HIS A 210 9.77 0.18 -13.08
N ILE A 211 9.40 -1.09 -12.89
CA ILE A 211 8.65 -1.59 -11.74
C ILE A 211 9.44 -2.70 -11.06
N TYR A 212 9.83 -2.48 -9.79
CA TYR A 212 10.33 -3.49 -8.90
C TYR A 212 9.19 -4.02 -8.04
N ALA A 213 8.71 -5.22 -8.34
CA ALA A 213 7.47 -5.71 -7.78
C ALA A 213 7.63 -6.43 -6.44
N PHE A 214 6.64 -6.27 -5.56
CA PHE A 214 6.52 -7.04 -4.33
C PHE A 214 6.06 -8.48 -4.58
N GLY A 215 5.39 -8.74 -5.69
CA GLY A 215 4.81 -10.01 -6.09
C GLY A 215 3.91 -9.84 -7.30
N GLY A 216 3.02 -10.79 -7.55
CA GLY A 216 2.08 -10.76 -8.66
C GLY A 216 0.74 -10.10 -8.30
N GLU A 217 -0.07 -9.96 -9.32
CA GLU A 217 -1.50 -9.68 -9.23
C GLU A 217 -2.23 -10.57 -10.24
N PRO A 218 -3.29 -11.28 -9.85
CA PRO A 218 -4.03 -12.15 -10.76
C PRO A 218 -4.45 -11.43 -12.04
N GLY A 219 -4.17 -12.06 -13.18
CA GLY A 219 -4.50 -11.54 -14.51
C GLY A 219 -3.43 -10.65 -15.14
N MET A 220 -2.36 -10.33 -14.43
CA MET A 220 -1.23 -9.52 -14.95
C MET A 220 -0.09 -10.36 -15.54
N GLU A 221 -0.15 -11.68 -15.46
CA GLU A 221 0.98 -12.57 -15.75
C GLU A 221 1.48 -12.45 -17.20
N ASP A 222 0.57 -12.47 -18.17
CA ASP A 222 0.91 -12.36 -19.60
C ASP A 222 1.42 -10.95 -19.93
N TYR A 223 0.84 -9.90 -19.33
CA TYR A 223 1.28 -8.53 -19.53
C TYR A 223 2.70 -8.32 -18.98
N ILE A 224 2.97 -8.81 -17.76
CA ILE A 224 4.30 -8.72 -17.14
C ILE A 224 5.35 -9.44 -18.01
N ARG A 225 5.03 -10.65 -18.49
CA ARG A 225 5.95 -11.44 -19.33
C ARG A 225 6.26 -10.74 -20.65
N ALA A 226 5.29 -10.01 -21.20
CA ALA A 226 5.46 -9.26 -22.45
C ALA A 226 6.23 -7.95 -22.30
N ARG A 227 6.43 -7.46 -21.04
CA ARG A 227 7.05 -6.18 -20.74
C ARG A 227 8.32 -6.32 -19.85
N PRO A 228 9.34 -7.12 -20.29
CA PRO A 228 10.60 -7.25 -19.56
C PRO A 228 11.41 -5.94 -19.53
N ASP A 229 11.08 -4.97 -20.37
CA ASP A 229 11.59 -3.61 -20.36
C ASP A 229 11.14 -2.80 -19.12
N ILE A 230 9.99 -3.13 -18.57
CA ILE A 230 9.38 -2.45 -17.41
C ILE A 230 9.54 -3.27 -16.13
N PHE A 231 9.26 -4.58 -16.20
CA PHE A 231 9.29 -5.48 -15.04
C PHE A 231 10.61 -6.24 -14.98
N ALA A 232 11.20 -6.32 -13.79
CA ALA A 232 12.35 -7.18 -13.56
C ALA A 232 11.92 -8.65 -13.62
N VAL A 233 12.15 -9.29 -14.76
CA VAL A 233 11.79 -10.69 -15.01
C VAL A 233 13.02 -11.59 -15.05
N GLY A 234 12.84 -12.88 -14.76
CA GLY A 234 13.89 -13.88 -14.89
C GLY A 234 14.14 -14.30 -16.36
N PRO A 235 15.16 -15.12 -16.62
CA PRO A 235 15.47 -15.62 -17.96
C PRO A 235 14.31 -16.40 -18.60
N ASP A 236 13.42 -16.95 -17.80
CA ASP A 236 12.21 -17.66 -18.21
C ASP A 236 11.02 -16.73 -18.51
N GLY A 237 11.23 -15.40 -18.47
CA GLY A 237 10.18 -14.41 -18.66
C GLY A 237 9.21 -14.25 -17.48
N SER A 238 9.42 -14.95 -16.37
CA SER A 238 8.60 -14.82 -15.18
C SER A 238 9.11 -13.73 -14.25
N MET A 239 8.20 -13.05 -13.57
CA MET A 239 8.56 -12.08 -12.53
C MET A 239 9.15 -12.81 -11.32
N ARG A 240 10.38 -12.45 -10.97
CA ARG A 240 11.11 -12.98 -9.81
C ARG A 240 11.18 -11.90 -8.73
N SER A 241 10.03 -11.56 -8.20
CA SER A 241 9.99 -10.63 -7.08
C SER A 241 10.19 -11.37 -5.77
N ASN A 242 10.78 -10.66 -4.83
CA ASN A 242 10.90 -11.08 -3.45
C ASN A 242 10.36 -9.95 -2.59
N ARG A 243 9.24 -10.19 -1.90
CA ARG A 243 8.57 -9.16 -1.11
C ARG A 243 9.48 -8.56 -0.04
N CYS A 244 10.32 -9.37 0.59
CA CYS A 244 11.28 -8.88 1.58
C CYS A 244 12.25 -7.87 0.96
N CYS A 245 12.89 -8.20 -0.16
CA CYS A 245 13.82 -7.30 -0.85
C CYS A 245 13.10 -6.06 -1.40
N ALA A 246 11.89 -6.20 -1.94
CA ALA A 246 11.11 -5.08 -2.43
C ALA A 246 10.68 -4.14 -1.29
N HIS A 247 10.33 -4.66 -0.12
CA HIS A 247 10.06 -3.84 1.06
C HIS A 247 11.31 -3.14 1.60
N ILE A 248 12.49 -3.75 1.52
CA ILE A 248 13.75 -3.08 1.83
C ILE A 248 13.98 -1.92 0.85
N ALA A 249 13.79 -2.15 -0.44
CA ALA A 249 13.87 -1.08 -1.45
C ALA A 249 12.84 0.02 -1.17
N GLY A 250 11.61 -0.32 -0.84
CA GLY A 250 10.56 0.61 -0.46
C GLY A 250 10.86 1.42 0.80
N LEU A 251 11.60 0.83 1.76
CA LEU A 251 12.02 1.54 2.97
C LEU A 251 13.14 2.55 2.68
N TYR A 252 14.14 2.17 1.88
CA TYR A 252 15.39 2.94 1.74
C TYR A 252 15.53 3.71 0.43
N ALA A 253 14.93 3.26 -0.67
CA ALA A 253 15.27 3.71 -2.01
C ALA A 253 14.19 4.53 -2.73
N ILE A 254 12.98 4.67 -2.17
CA ILE A 254 11.92 5.48 -2.78
C ILE A 254 11.90 6.90 -2.22
N ASP A 255 11.42 7.83 -3.04
CA ASP A 255 11.21 9.25 -2.69
C ASP A 255 9.92 9.46 -1.93
N LEU A 256 8.87 8.71 -2.30
CA LEU A 256 7.52 8.91 -1.83
C LEU A 256 6.79 7.59 -1.57
N PHE A 257 6.10 7.53 -0.45
CA PHE A 257 4.98 6.62 -0.19
C PHE A 257 3.70 7.45 -0.08
N ILE A 258 2.65 7.04 -0.77
CA ILE A 258 1.32 7.60 -0.61
C ILE A 258 0.31 6.48 -0.35
N GLY A 259 -0.52 6.66 0.69
CA GLY A 259 -1.52 5.70 1.08
C GLY A 259 -2.72 6.36 1.75
N ALA A 260 -3.74 5.55 2.05
CA ALA A 260 -4.94 5.96 2.74
C ALA A 260 -5.01 5.33 4.14
N THR A 261 -5.86 5.89 4.99
CA THR A 261 -6.13 5.38 6.34
C THR A 261 -7.62 5.39 6.63
N LEU A 262 -8.04 4.70 7.69
CA LEU A 262 -9.43 4.73 8.15
C LEU A 262 -9.67 5.80 9.23
N GLN A 263 -8.64 6.07 10.04
CA GLN A 263 -8.65 7.13 11.05
C GLN A 263 -7.32 7.85 11.10
N MET A 264 -7.37 9.15 11.39
CA MET A 264 -6.24 10.01 11.67
C MET A 264 -6.57 10.93 12.84
N ASP A 265 -5.64 11.06 13.79
CA ASP A 265 -5.79 12.01 14.89
C ASP A 265 -5.20 13.41 14.56
N ARG A 266 -5.34 14.34 15.50
CA ARG A 266 -4.83 15.72 15.37
C ARG A 266 -3.30 15.80 15.26
N PHE A 267 -2.57 14.75 15.66
CA PHE A 267 -1.12 14.69 15.57
C PHE A 267 -0.65 14.11 14.23
N GLY A 268 -1.59 13.61 13.42
CA GLY A 268 -1.33 12.94 12.15
C GLY A 268 -1.00 11.44 12.30
N ASN A 269 -1.16 10.86 13.50
CA ASN A 269 -1.10 9.41 13.66
C ASN A 269 -2.27 8.77 12.92
N SER A 270 -2.05 7.62 12.31
CA SER A 270 -3.08 6.95 11.52
C SER A 270 -3.21 5.47 11.87
N SER A 271 -4.42 4.93 11.68
CA SER A 271 -4.70 3.51 11.88
C SER A 271 -5.80 3.00 10.94
N THR A 272 -5.68 1.73 10.57
CA THR A 272 -6.72 0.93 9.91
C THR A 272 -7.34 -0.12 10.84
N ALA A 273 -6.82 -0.24 12.07
CA ALA A 273 -7.45 -1.00 13.13
C ALA A 273 -8.41 -0.08 13.90
N ILE A 274 -9.70 -0.32 13.75
CA ILE A 274 -10.77 0.46 14.38
C ILE A 274 -11.75 -0.45 15.11
N GLN A 275 -12.60 0.13 15.96
CA GLN A 275 -13.66 -0.62 16.61
C GLN A 275 -14.57 -1.29 15.56
N GLY A 276 -14.87 -2.56 15.77
CA GLY A 276 -15.65 -3.38 14.83
C GLY A 276 -14.86 -3.95 13.65
N MET A 277 -13.61 -3.54 13.44
CA MET A 277 -12.79 -4.05 12.33
C MET A 277 -11.29 -3.92 12.61
N ILE A 278 -10.59 -5.05 12.66
CA ILE A 278 -9.13 -5.09 12.81
C ILE A 278 -8.50 -5.38 11.46
N ALA A 279 -8.22 -4.33 10.68
CA ALA A 279 -7.50 -4.47 9.42
C ALA A 279 -6.00 -4.47 9.67
N GLY A 280 -5.27 -5.34 8.97
CA GLY A 280 -3.82 -5.37 9.00
C GLY A 280 -3.23 -4.18 8.24
N PHE A 281 -1.99 -3.84 8.56
CA PHE A 281 -1.29 -2.67 8.02
C PHE A 281 -0.58 -2.95 6.69
N GLY A 282 -0.30 -4.21 6.38
CA GLY A 282 0.48 -4.58 5.21
C GLY A 282 1.87 -3.97 5.23
N GLY A 283 2.24 -3.32 4.13
CA GLY A 283 3.53 -2.63 4.01
C GLY A 283 3.56 -1.19 4.52
N ALA A 284 2.41 -0.61 4.87
CA ALA A 284 2.31 0.82 5.16
C ALA A 284 3.27 1.33 6.27
N PRO A 285 3.46 0.66 7.42
CA PRO A 285 4.41 1.13 8.43
C PRO A 285 5.86 1.13 7.93
N ASN A 286 6.22 0.14 7.11
CA ASN A 286 7.54 0.05 6.51
C ASN A 286 7.76 1.13 5.44
N LEU A 287 6.81 1.25 4.53
CA LEU A 287 6.86 2.21 3.42
C LEU A 287 6.69 3.65 3.90
N GLY A 288 5.87 3.87 4.93
CA GLY A 288 5.65 5.14 5.59
C GLY A 288 6.68 5.52 6.64
N GLY A 289 7.73 4.69 6.86
CA GLY A 289 8.84 5.00 7.75
C GLY A 289 10.00 5.67 7.03
N THR A 290 10.75 6.50 7.76
CA THR A 290 12.04 7.04 7.31
C THR A 290 13.14 6.48 8.21
N PRO A 291 13.92 5.50 7.74
CA PRO A 291 14.93 4.88 8.59
C PRO A 291 16.03 5.88 8.95
N PRO A 292 16.47 5.92 10.22
CA PRO A 292 17.64 6.68 10.59
C PRO A 292 18.87 6.17 9.86
N GLY A 293 19.77 7.03 9.46
CA GLY A 293 21.00 6.66 8.75
C GLY A 293 20.86 6.55 7.23
N ARG A 294 19.73 6.91 6.64
CA ARG A 294 19.62 7.14 5.20
C ARG A 294 20.66 8.19 4.78
N ARG A 295 21.52 7.85 3.83
CA ARG A 295 22.64 8.70 3.41
C ARG A 295 22.51 9.19 1.97
N HIS A 296 21.61 8.59 1.20
CA HIS A 296 21.37 8.97 -0.19
C HIS A 296 20.18 9.90 -0.30
N ASN A 297 20.37 11.03 -0.97
CA ASN A 297 19.32 12.01 -1.23
C ASN A 297 19.03 12.07 -2.72
N THR A 298 17.75 11.98 -3.06
CA THR A 298 17.22 12.45 -4.35
C THR A 298 16.82 13.92 -4.23
N ALA A 299 16.50 14.57 -5.36
CA ALA A 299 15.98 15.94 -5.34
C ALA A 299 14.71 16.05 -4.46
N ALA A 300 13.80 15.07 -4.53
CA ALA A 300 12.58 15.04 -3.74
C ALA A 300 12.86 14.96 -2.23
N THR A 301 13.74 14.04 -1.82
CA THR A 301 14.03 13.82 -0.40
C THR A 301 14.89 14.95 0.19
N ALA A 302 15.73 15.59 -0.59
CA ALA A 302 16.48 16.78 -0.18
C ALA A 302 15.54 17.99 0.03
N ALA A 303 14.56 18.19 -0.86
CA ALA A 303 13.57 19.26 -0.74
C ALA A 303 12.70 19.13 0.53
N ALA A 304 12.42 17.91 0.97
CA ALA A 304 11.67 17.64 2.21
C ALA A 304 12.53 17.72 3.49
N GLY A 305 13.84 17.95 3.37
CA GLY A 305 14.79 17.84 4.48
C GLY A 305 14.82 18.98 5.47
N GLY A 306 14.28 20.14 5.21
CA GLY A 306 14.04 21.29 6.11
C GLY A 306 15.25 21.91 6.79
N THR A 307 16.20 21.16 7.34
CA THR A 307 17.41 21.64 8.03
C THR A 307 18.68 21.14 7.35
N ARG A 308 19.80 21.86 7.56
CA ARG A 308 21.10 21.48 6.96
C ARG A 308 21.56 20.08 7.38
N GLU A 309 21.24 19.63 8.58
CA GLU A 309 21.55 18.29 9.05
C GLU A 309 20.66 17.23 8.39
N GLN A 310 19.42 17.55 8.14
CA GLN A 310 18.46 16.68 7.47
C GLN A 310 18.74 16.57 5.96
N VAL A 311 19.30 17.58 5.33
CA VAL A 311 19.69 17.58 3.90
C VAL A 311 20.66 16.44 3.60
N PHE A 312 21.61 16.15 4.50
CA PHE A 312 22.56 15.05 4.30
C PHE A 312 21.96 13.64 4.46
N ARG A 313 20.80 13.54 5.10
CA ARG A 313 20.12 12.24 5.33
C ARG A 313 18.94 12.03 4.42
N GLY A 314 18.37 13.11 3.86
CA GLY A 314 17.12 13.09 3.13
C GLY A 314 15.93 12.67 3.98
N ARG A 315 14.75 13.03 3.56
CA ARG A 315 13.50 12.59 4.17
C ARG A 315 12.57 12.07 3.09
N LYS A 316 12.11 10.82 3.25
CA LYS A 316 11.07 10.27 2.38
C LYS A 316 9.79 11.07 2.55
N LEU A 317 9.12 11.36 1.44
CA LEU A 317 7.77 11.90 1.45
C LEU A 317 6.79 10.81 1.86
N VAL A 318 6.07 11.03 2.94
CA VAL A 318 5.02 10.14 3.44
C VAL A 318 3.70 10.90 3.38
N VAL A 319 2.87 10.51 2.43
CA VAL A 319 1.61 11.18 2.11
C VAL A 319 0.44 10.33 2.57
N GLN A 320 -0.42 10.89 3.39
CA GLN A 320 -1.72 10.33 3.70
C GLN A 320 -2.76 11.02 2.83
N MET A 321 -3.37 10.28 1.91
CA MET A 321 -4.42 10.77 1.01
C MET A 321 -5.75 10.13 1.37
N THR A 322 -6.61 10.89 2.02
CA THR A 322 -7.88 10.39 2.55
C THR A 322 -8.94 11.47 2.52
N PRO A 323 -10.22 11.13 2.23
CA PRO A 323 -11.30 12.10 2.37
C PRO A 323 -11.47 12.49 3.84
N THR A 324 -12.06 13.64 4.09
CA THR A 324 -12.36 14.08 5.47
C THR A 324 -13.37 13.17 6.16
N ARG A 325 -14.26 12.55 5.37
CA ARG A 325 -15.29 11.60 5.84
C ARG A 325 -15.33 10.37 4.93
N SER A 326 -15.60 9.22 5.52
CA SER A 326 -15.77 7.96 4.77
C SER A 326 -16.92 8.06 3.77
N GLU A 327 -16.68 7.87 2.48
CA GLU A 327 -17.68 7.95 1.41
C GLU A 327 -18.89 7.02 1.64
N LYS A 328 -18.64 5.79 2.16
CA LYS A 328 -19.70 4.80 2.33
C LYS A 328 -20.57 5.02 3.56
N LYS A 329 -20.02 5.53 4.65
CA LYS A 329 -20.69 5.62 5.95
C LYS A 329 -20.86 7.04 6.45
N ASN A 330 -20.28 8.01 5.76
CA ASN A 330 -20.24 9.42 6.15
C ASN A 330 -19.74 9.66 7.59
N ILE A 331 -18.84 8.79 8.09
CA ILE A 331 -18.20 8.95 9.39
C ILE A 331 -16.90 9.73 9.25
N PRO A 332 -16.54 10.58 10.24
CA PRO A 332 -15.27 11.31 10.21
C PRO A 332 -14.08 10.35 10.11
N VAL A 333 -13.10 10.70 9.26
CA VAL A 333 -11.79 10.06 9.23
C VAL A 333 -10.85 10.73 10.22
N PHE A 334 -11.00 12.06 10.41
CA PHE A 334 -10.22 12.82 11.39
C PHE A 334 -10.95 12.81 12.73
N VAL A 335 -10.31 12.20 13.74
CA VAL A 335 -10.83 11.94 15.08
C VAL A 335 -9.94 12.55 16.15
N GLU A 336 -10.47 12.87 17.32
CA GLU A 336 -9.67 13.40 18.43
C GLU A 336 -8.69 12.37 18.96
N GLU A 337 -9.14 11.11 19.05
CA GLU A 337 -8.32 9.97 19.49
C GLU A 337 -8.60 8.78 18.55
N LEU A 338 -7.54 8.06 18.17
CA LEU A 338 -7.67 6.84 17.36
C LEU A 338 -8.35 5.72 18.17
N ASP A 339 -9.25 4.97 17.53
CA ASP A 339 -9.80 3.73 18.11
C ASP A 339 -8.71 2.74 18.53
N ALA A 340 -7.53 2.82 17.92
CA ALA A 340 -6.35 2.04 18.28
C ALA A 340 -6.02 2.12 19.79
N HIS A 341 -6.18 3.30 20.41
CA HIS A 341 -5.96 3.47 21.85
C HIS A 341 -7.05 2.79 22.68
N GLN A 342 -8.31 2.84 22.21
CA GLN A 342 -9.39 2.13 22.87
C GLN A 342 -9.24 0.62 22.76
N LEU A 343 -8.85 0.10 21.58
CA LEU A 343 -8.57 -1.32 21.37
C LEU A 343 -7.47 -1.85 22.31
N HIS A 344 -6.49 -1.00 22.63
CA HIS A 344 -5.48 -1.33 23.64
C HIS A 344 -6.07 -1.32 25.06
N ARG A 345 -6.83 -0.28 25.44
CA ARG A 345 -7.48 -0.21 26.76
C ARG A 345 -8.46 -1.37 27.00
N ASP A 346 -9.12 -1.83 25.95
CA ASP A 346 -10.03 -2.99 25.98
C ASP A 346 -9.27 -4.35 26.05
N GLY A 347 -7.94 -4.33 26.05
CA GLY A 347 -7.09 -5.51 26.13
C GLY A 347 -7.03 -6.35 24.85
N ILE A 348 -7.55 -5.83 23.73
CA ILE A 348 -7.50 -6.53 22.42
C ILE A 348 -6.07 -6.55 21.87
N PHE A 349 -5.32 -5.47 22.08
CA PHE A 349 -3.91 -5.34 21.70
C PHE A 349 -3.04 -5.03 22.90
N PRO A 350 -1.82 -5.58 23.00
CA PRO A 350 -0.86 -5.24 24.05
C PRO A 350 -0.37 -3.80 23.95
N GLU A 351 -0.32 -3.23 22.73
CA GLU A 351 0.04 -1.84 22.41
C GLU A 351 -0.96 -1.26 21.42
N PRO A 352 -1.18 0.08 21.42
CA PRO A 352 -2.07 0.71 20.45
C PRO A 352 -1.61 0.43 19.01
N PRO A 353 -2.45 -0.16 18.15
CA PRO A 353 -2.09 -0.48 16.77
C PRO A 353 -2.08 0.79 15.88
N VAL A 354 -1.09 1.64 16.03
CA VAL A 354 -0.84 2.81 15.19
C VAL A 354 -0.09 2.35 13.93
N MET A 355 -0.66 2.63 12.76
CA MET A 355 -0.10 2.20 11.47
C MET A 355 1.09 3.07 11.05
N ILE A 356 0.92 4.38 11.05
CA ILE A 356 1.97 5.36 10.75
C ILE A 356 1.93 6.44 11.83
N ALA A 357 3.07 6.64 12.49
CA ALA A 357 3.22 7.70 13.47
C ALA A 357 3.18 9.08 12.79
N GLY A 358 2.53 10.04 13.43
CA GLY A 358 2.30 11.35 12.85
C GLY A 358 3.58 12.12 12.50
N ASP A 359 4.65 11.95 13.25
CA ASP A 359 5.95 12.57 12.99
C ASP A 359 6.60 12.09 11.68
N GLN A 360 6.21 10.91 11.18
CA GLN A 360 6.65 10.36 9.90
C GLN A 360 5.89 10.97 8.72
N VAL A 361 4.65 11.41 8.90
CA VAL A 361 3.80 11.96 7.84
C VAL A 361 4.32 13.34 7.41
N THR A 362 4.57 13.53 6.13
CA THR A 362 5.03 14.79 5.56
C THR A 362 3.92 15.62 4.94
N HIS A 363 2.90 14.94 4.40
CA HIS A 363 1.79 15.60 3.72
C HIS A 363 0.46 14.89 4.03
N ILE A 364 -0.59 15.68 4.10
CA ILE A 364 -1.96 15.18 4.12
C ILE A 364 -2.69 15.79 2.93
N VAL A 365 -3.39 14.95 2.14
CA VAL A 365 -4.22 15.38 1.02
C VAL A 365 -5.66 14.98 1.33
N THR A 366 -6.55 15.97 1.33
CA THR A 366 -7.99 15.78 1.42
C THR A 366 -8.66 16.48 0.24
N GLU A 367 -9.96 16.34 0.07
CA GLU A 367 -10.74 17.09 -0.95
C GLU A 367 -10.69 18.61 -0.75
N LEU A 368 -10.26 19.08 0.42
CA LEU A 368 -10.19 20.52 0.73
C LEU A 368 -8.82 21.13 0.38
N GLY A 369 -7.77 20.33 0.35
CA GLY A 369 -6.43 20.83 0.09
C GLY A 369 -5.32 19.91 0.56
N ILE A 370 -4.12 20.46 0.59
CA ILE A 370 -2.89 19.80 1.05
C ILE A 370 -2.34 20.52 2.27
N ALA A 371 -2.03 19.75 3.32
CA ALA A 371 -1.20 20.21 4.43
C ALA A 371 0.23 19.69 4.23
N TYR A 372 1.21 20.60 4.23
CA TYR A 372 2.63 20.36 4.09
C TYR A 372 3.26 20.32 5.48
N LEU A 373 3.17 19.15 6.14
CA LEU A 373 3.59 19.00 7.52
C LEU A 373 5.11 19.05 7.70
N ASP A 374 5.87 18.81 6.65
CA ASP A 374 7.32 18.97 6.60
C ASP A 374 7.78 20.44 6.71
N ARG A 375 6.86 21.39 6.49
CA ARG A 375 7.11 22.85 6.58
C ARG A 375 6.76 23.43 7.94
N CYS A 376 6.12 22.67 8.80
CA CYS A 376 5.70 23.15 10.13
C CYS A 376 6.92 23.31 11.04
N PRO A 377 7.11 24.49 11.68
CA PRO A 377 8.25 24.73 12.53
C PRO A 377 8.17 23.98 13.86
N ASP A 378 6.97 23.66 14.32
CA ASP A 378 6.69 23.05 15.61
C ASP A 378 5.44 22.16 15.58
N SER A 379 5.20 21.47 16.68
CA SER A 379 4.07 20.54 16.84
C SER A 379 2.72 21.25 16.88
N GLU A 380 2.65 22.47 17.37
CA GLU A 380 1.38 23.24 17.41
C GLU A 380 0.97 23.63 16.01
N THR A 381 1.85 24.22 15.22
CA THR A 381 1.62 24.57 13.81
C THR A 381 1.23 23.33 13.00
N ARG A 382 1.87 22.18 13.30
CA ARG A 382 1.54 20.91 12.66
C ARG A 382 0.11 20.46 12.95
N GLN A 383 -0.34 20.52 14.21
CA GLN A 383 -1.72 20.19 14.59
C GLN A 383 -2.73 21.15 13.93
N GLN A 384 -2.42 22.43 13.87
CA GLN A 384 -3.23 23.44 13.17
C GLN A 384 -3.32 23.14 11.67
N ALA A 385 -2.23 22.69 11.04
CA ALA A 385 -2.22 22.32 9.63
C ALA A 385 -3.08 21.06 9.35
N VAL A 386 -3.01 20.05 10.24
CA VAL A 386 -3.90 18.87 10.17
C VAL A 386 -5.37 19.31 10.27
N ALA A 387 -5.69 20.14 11.27
CA ALA A 387 -7.07 20.63 11.48
C ALA A 387 -7.57 21.45 10.28
N ALA A 388 -6.71 22.22 9.63
CA ALA A 388 -7.08 23.09 8.52
C ALA A 388 -7.59 22.34 7.28
N VAL A 389 -7.16 21.08 7.08
CA VAL A 389 -7.58 20.24 5.95
C VAL A 389 -8.55 19.12 6.36
N ALA A 390 -8.92 19.03 7.63
CA ALA A 390 -9.77 17.97 8.18
C ALA A 390 -11.29 18.22 8.00
N GLY A 391 -11.71 19.39 7.52
CA GLY A 391 -13.10 19.69 7.18
C GLY A 391 -14.06 19.67 8.38
N ASP A 392 -15.30 19.27 8.12
CA ASP A 392 -16.33 19.16 9.16
C ASP A 392 -16.21 17.82 9.93
N THR A 393 -15.14 17.75 10.73
CA THR A 393 -14.80 16.62 11.61
C THR A 393 -14.44 17.14 13.00
N PRO A 394 -14.40 16.29 14.06
CA PRO A 394 -13.99 16.74 15.39
C PRO A 394 -12.65 17.49 15.40
N VAL A 395 -11.68 17.07 14.62
CA VAL A 395 -10.38 17.75 14.49
C VAL A 395 -10.53 19.05 13.69
N GLY A 396 -11.23 19.01 12.54
CA GLY A 396 -11.31 20.15 11.62
C GLY A 396 -12.10 21.33 12.19
N THR A 397 -13.10 21.09 13.05
CA THR A 397 -13.89 22.16 13.72
C THR A 397 -13.05 23.01 14.69
N THR A 398 -11.85 22.54 15.08
CA THR A 398 -10.92 23.32 15.88
C THR A 398 -10.17 24.39 15.07
N SER A 399 -10.20 24.33 13.73
CA SER A 399 -9.51 25.28 12.84
C SER A 399 -10.37 26.51 12.58
N THR A 400 -9.85 27.69 12.89
CA THR A 400 -10.50 28.98 12.58
C THR A 400 -10.14 29.46 11.18
N ALA A 401 -10.96 30.36 10.60
CA ALA A 401 -10.64 31.00 9.32
C ALA A 401 -9.30 31.74 9.37
N ALA A 402 -9.05 32.51 10.44
CA ALA A 402 -7.80 33.25 10.62
C ALA A 402 -6.58 32.33 10.70
N ALA A 403 -6.67 31.19 11.39
CA ALA A 403 -5.60 30.21 11.43
C ALA A 403 -5.31 29.62 10.02
N ARG A 404 -6.37 29.29 9.29
CA ARG A 404 -6.22 28.80 7.90
C ARG A 404 -5.55 29.83 7.00
N ASP A 405 -5.95 31.11 7.09
CA ASP A 405 -5.33 32.19 6.29
C ASP A 405 -3.86 32.39 6.63
N THR A 406 -3.50 32.28 7.92
CA THR A 406 -2.10 32.33 8.38
C THR A 406 -1.28 31.16 7.77
N LEU A 407 -1.81 29.94 7.86
CA LEU A 407 -1.14 28.76 7.32
C LEU A 407 -1.02 28.79 5.79
N ARG A 408 -2.02 29.33 5.07
CA ARG A 408 -1.97 29.56 3.62
C ARG A 408 -0.90 30.57 3.26
N SER A 409 -0.84 31.69 3.95
CA SER A 409 0.15 32.76 3.73
C SER A 409 1.58 32.26 3.96
N ALA A 410 1.77 31.34 4.92
CA ALA A 410 3.04 30.68 5.18
C ALA A 410 3.35 29.51 4.20
N GLY A 411 2.43 29.16 3.30
CA GLY A 411 2.60 28.04 2.38
C GLY A 411 2.59 26.66 3.05
N ILE A 412 2.07 26.58 4.28
CA ILE A 412 1.93 25.34 5.06
C ILE A 412 0.69 24.57 4.61
N ILE A 413 -0.36 25.27 4.15
CA ILE A 413 -1.49 24.60 3.50
C ILE A 413 -1.71 25.26 2.12
N ARG A 414 -2.28 24.48 1.21
CA ARG A 414 -2.78 24.94 -0.08
C ARG A 414 -4.14 24.35 -0.35
N THR A 415 -5.10 25.21 -0.68
CA THR A 415 -6.42 24.79 -1.14
C THR A 415 -6.39 24.38 -2.62
N VAL A 416 -7.49 23.82 -3.11
CA VAL A 416 -7.67 23.50 -4.54
C VAL A 416 -7.45 24.76 -5.40
N ALA A 417 -7.99 25.90 -4.96
CA ALA A 417 -7.86 27.19 -5.66
C ALA A 417 -6.39 27.70 -5.68
N ASP A 418 -5.66 27.53 -4.56
CA ASP A 418 -4.23 27.91 -4.48
C ASP A 418 -3.36 27.11 -5.44
N LEU A 419 -3.80 25.89 -5.76
CA LEU A 419 -3.15 25.05 -6.77
C LEU A 419 -3.59 25.38 -8.20
N GLY A 420 -4.54 26.32 -8.38
CA GLY A 420 -5.09 26.64 -9.68
C GLY A 420 -5.76 25.44 -10.35
N ILE A 421 -6.48 24.63 -9.58
CA ILE A 421 -7.28 23.49 -10.06
C ILE A 421 -8.75 23.93 -10.03
N ASP A 422 -9.45 23.73 -11.15
CA ASP A 422 -10.91 23.85 -11.18
C ASP A 422 -11.52 22.53 -10.69
N PRO A 423 -12.24 22.52 -9.56
CA PRO A 423 -12.88 21.30 -9.06
C PRO A 423 -13.88 20.68 -10.05
N ALA A 424 -14.54 21.50 -10.89
CA ALA A 424 -15.49 21.03 -11.89
C ALA A 424 -14.78 20.21 -13.01
N SER A 425 -13.49 20.38 -13.18
CA SER A 425 -12.68 19.60 -14.14
C SER A 425 -12.29 18.20 -13.63
N ALA A 426 -12.53 17.89 -12.35
CA ALA A 426 -12.20 16.59 -11.76
C ALA A 426 -13.33 15.58 -12.05
N THR A 427 -13.40 15.13 -13.29
CA THR A 427 -14.44 14.22 -13.80
C THR A 427 -13.82 12.94 -14.34
N PRO A 428 -14.58 11.82 -14.43
CA PRO A 428 -14.10 10.57 -15.02
C PRO A 428 -13.54 10.72 -16.43
N ASP A 429 -14.02 11.69 -17.22
CA ASP A 429 -13.53 11.93 -18.60
C ASP A 429 -12.02 12.21 -18.68
N ARG A 430 -11.40 12.57 -17.56
CA ARG A 430 -9.93 12.72 -17.48
C ARG A 430 -9.18 11.40 -17.38
N LEU A 431 -9.88 10.31 -17.08
CA LEU A 431 -9.25 8.99 -16.96
C LEU A 431 -9.16 8.35 -18.35
N PRO A 432 -8.05 7.71 -18.71
CA PRO A 432 -7.89 7.01 -20.00
C PRO A 432 -8.61 5.65 -20.03
N ALA A 433 -9.16 5.21 -18.91
CA ALA A 433 -9.93 3.98 -18.77
C ALA A 433 -11.09 4.19 -17.78
N HIS A 434 -12.27 3.68 -18.12
CA HIS A 434 -13.51 3.83 -17.35
C HIS A 434 -14.05 2.49 -16.82
N SER A 435 -13.40 1.40 -17.21
CA SER A 435 -13.78 0.03 -16.86
C SER A 435 -12.55 -0.88 -16.78
N LEU A 436 -12.73 -2.10 -16.29
CA LEU A 436 -11.69 -3.12 -16.35
C LEU A 436 -11.42 -3.58 -17.80
N GLU A 437 -12.44 -3.56 -18.65
CA GLU A 437 -12.37 -3.89 -20.07
C GLU A 437 -11.48 -2.88 -20.84
N ASP A 438 -11.51 -1.60 -20.44
CA ASP A 438 -10.61 -0.60 -21.02
C ASP A 438 -9.14 -0.89 -20.66
N LEU A 439 -8.87 -1.41 -19.44
CA LEU A 439 -7.52 -1.84 -19.06
C LEU A 439 -7.07 -3.06 -19.86
N VAL A 440 -7.99 -4.00 -20.17
CA VAL A 440 -7.71 -5.12 -21.09
C VAL A 440 -7.33 -4.57 -22.46
N THR A 441 -8.10 -3.63 -22.99
CA THR A 441 -7.83 -2.99 -24.28
C THR A 441 -6.50 -2.27 -24.28
N ALA A 442 -6.21 -1.46 -23.25
CA ALA A 442 -4.95 -0.71 -23.09
C ALA A 442 -3.72 -1.64 -23.05
N SER A 443 -3.87 -2.84 -22.49
CA SER A 443 -2.80 -3.86 -22.42
C SER A 443 -2.60 -4.63 -23.73
N GLY A 444 -3.37 -4.34 -24.78
CA GLY A 444 -3.38 -5.16 -26.01
C GLY A 444 -4.00 -6.55 -25.81
N GLY A 445 -4.88 -6.73 -24.81
CA GLY A 445 -5.53 -8.00 -24.48
C GLY A 445 -4.70 -8.93 -23.59
N LEU A 446 -3.56 -8.47 -23.08
CA LEU A 446 -2.67 -9.27 -22.24
C LEU A 446 -3.09 -9.29 -20.76
N TYR A 447 -3.71 -8.22 -20.27
CA TYR A 447 -4.35 -8.23 -18.94
C TYR A 447 -5.66 -9.01 -19.02
N ARG A 448 -5.92 -9.84 -18.00
CA ARG A 448 -7.15 -10.62 -17.87
C ARG A 448 -7.88 -10.23 -16.60
N ILE A 449 -9.15 -9.88 -16.71
CA ILE A 449 -9.96 -9.53 -15.53
C ILE A 449 -10.10 -10.76 -14.63
N PRO A 450 -9.66 -10.68 -13.36
CA PRO A 450 -9.82 -11.78 -12.41
C PRO A 450 -11.30 -12.15 -12.20
N ALA A 451 -11.58 -13.44 -12.01
CA ALA A 451 -12.95 -13.96 -11.91
C ALA A 451 -13.79 -13.24 -10.83
N GLY A 452 -13.20 -12.87 -9.71
CA GLY A 452 -13.88 -12.15 -8.62
C GLY A 452 -14.16 -10.66 -8.88
N CYS A 453 -13.71 -10.12 -10.02
CA CYS A 453 -13.90 -8.70 -10.41
C CYS A 453 -14.89 -8.52 -11.58
N LYS A 454 -15.39 -9.60 -12.15
CA LYS A 454 -16.39 -9.54 -13.22
C LYS A 454 -17.76 -9.21 -12.59
N GLY A 455 -18.26 -8.00 -12.83
CA GLY A 455 -19.58 -7.53 -12.36
C GLY A 455 -19.57 -6.13 -11.82
#